data_a25d4d31766ba5002d918726d4117b07
#
_entry.id   a25d4d31766ba5002d918726d4117b07
#
_cell.length_a   1.000
_cell.length_b   1.000
_cell.length_c   1.000
_cell.angle_alpha   90.00
_cell.angle_beta   90.00
_cell.angle_gamma   90.00
#
_symmetry.space_group_name_H-M   'P 1'
#
loop_
_entity.id
_entity.type
_entity.pdbx_description
1 polymer ?
#
loop_
_entity_poly.entity_id
_entity_poly.type
_entity_poly.pdbx_seq_one_letter_code
_entity_poly.pdbx_strand_id
1 'polypeptide(L)'
;MSDQYEDLQQSYGRCLRDKRFIQRFYEVFMASHPAIAPMFADTDFSKQRMALRRGISVAILHAAGSGLSRRTTEQMADVHACQGRAPVDPVLYPYWIDSLLQVIGETDEEATPALMARWHTAMGVVCDTFTRRYPAA
;
A
#
# COMPACT_ATOMS: atom_id res chain seq x y z
N MET A 1 -13.05 22.26 2.46
CA MET A 1 -13.27 20.97 3.11
C MET A 1 -12.18 20.00 2.71
N SER A 2 -11.64 19.28 3.65
CA SER A 2 -10.64 18.27 3.32
C SER A 2 -11.29 17.04 2.71
N ASP A 3 -10.60 16.44 1.76
CA ASP A 3 -11.02 15.21 1.10
C ASP A 3 -10.81 14.02 2.05
N GLN A 4 -11.87 13.28 2.35
CA GLN A 4 -11.81 12.12 3.25
C GLN A 4 -11.53 10.82 2.50
N TYR A 5 -11.43 10.87 1.18
CA TYR A 5 -11.21 9.67 0.35
C TYR A 5 -12.23 8.56 0.62
N GLU A 6 -13.49 8.93 0.85
CA GLU A 6 -14.56 7.94 1.07
C GLU A 6 -14.74 7.02 -0.13
N ASP A 7 -14.54 7.55 -1.34
CA ASP A 7 -14.60 6.76 -2.57
C ASP A 7 -13.55 5.66 -2.60
N LEU A 8 -12.34 5.92 -2.07
CA LEU A 8 -11.29 4.90 -1.97
C LEU A 8 -11.64 3.87 -0.92
N GLN A 9 -12.24 4.27 0.19
CA GLN A 9 -12.69 3.32 1.21
C GLN A 9 -13.76 2.40 0.65
N GLN A 10 -14.69 2.92 -0.14
CA GLN A 10 -15.72 2.12 -0.79
C GLN A 10 -15.11 1.19 -1.84
N SER A 11 -14.18 1.68 -2.65
CA SER A 11 -13.44 0.88 -3.62
C SER A 11 -12.70 -0.27 -2.94
N TYR A 12 -12.00 0.02 -1.86
CA TYR A 12 -11.27 -0.98 -1.09
C TYR A 12 -12.23 -2.03 -0.51
N GLY A 13 -13.38 -1.59 0.02
CA GLY A 13 -14.41 -2.50 0.49
C GLY A 13 -14.90 -3.46 -0.58
N ARG A 14 -15.09 -2.96 -1.82
CA ARG A 14 -15.46 -3.81 -2.95
C ARG A 14 -14.36 -4.82 -3.28
N CYS A 15 -13.10 -4.39 -3.27
CA CYS A 15 -11.97 -5.28 -3.51
C CYS A 15 -11.89 -6.39 -2.46
N LEU A 16 -12.13 -6.06 -1.18
CA LEU A 16 -12.02 -7.03 -0.09
C LEU A 16 -13.13 -8.10 -0.12
N ARG A 17 -14.20 -7.91 -0.89
CA ARG A 17 -15.20 -8.95 -1.10
C ARG A 17 -14.63 -10.14 -1.88
N ASP A 18 -13.61 -9.90 -2.70
CA ASP A 18 -12.89 -10.96 -3.36
C ASP A 18 -11.81 -11.48 -2.40
N LYS A 19 -11.97 -12.72 -1.95
CA LYS A 19 -11.05 -13.34 -1.00
C LYS A 19 -9.63 -13.50 -1.53
N ARG A 20 -9.46 -13.39 -2.86
CA ARG A 20 -8.17 -13.56 -3.51
C ARG A 20 -7.47 -12.22 -3.78
N PHE A 21 -8.09 -11.09 -3.46
CA PHE A 21 -7.57 -9.77 -3.78
C PHE A 21 -6.15 -9.55 -3.24
N ILE A 22 -5.96 -9.79 -1.95
CA ILE A 22 -4.64 -9.58 -1.30
C ILE A 22 -3.60 -10.58 -1.84
N GLN A 23 -3.98 -11.84 -2.02
CA GLN A 23 -3.09 -12.84 -2.60
C GLN A 23 -2.68 -12.45 -4.02
N ARG A 24 -3.62 -12.00 -4.83
CA ARG A 24 -3.36 -11.55 -6.20
C ARG A 24 -2.40 -10.37 -6.22
N PHE A 25 -2.54 -9.44 -5.26
CA PHE A 25 -1.59 -8.34 -5.14
C PHE A 25 -0.16 -8.85 -5.03
N TYR A 26 0.11 -9.83 -4.14
CA TYR A 26 1.46 -10.34 -3.98
C TYR A 26 1.97 -11.05 -5.22
N GLU A 27 1.10 -11.76 -5.94
CA GLU A 27 1.50 -12.37 -7.21
C GLU A 27 2.00 -11.33 -8.20
N VAL A 28 1.27 -10.23 -8.36
CA VAL A 28 1.64 -9.14 -9.27
C VAL A 28 2.89 -8.43 -8.76
N PHE A 29 2.93 -8.10 -7.48
CA PHE A 29 4.03 -7.34 -6.88
C PHE A 29 5.35 -8.09 -6.98
N MET A 30 5.36 -9.37 -6.60
CA MET A 30 6.58 -10.17 -6.63
C MET A 30 7.09 -10.41 -8.04
N ALA A 31 6.22 -10.35 -9.05
CA ALA A 31 6.61 -10.48 -10.44
C ALA A 31 7.02 -9.14 -11.08
N SER A 32 6.79 -8.02 -10.41
CA SER A 32 6.96 -6.69 -11.01
C SER A 32 8.42 -6.23 -11.09
N HIS A 33 9.28 -6.78 -10.24
CA HIS A 33 10.70 -6.42 -10.22
C HIS A 33 11.52 -7.56 -9.61
N PRO A 34 12.72 -7.88 -10.16
CA PRO A 34 13.52 -9.01 -9.67
C PRO A 34 13.95 -8.93 -8.21
N ALA A 35 14.08 -7.72 -7.66
CA ALA A 35 14.50 -7.53 -6.27
C ALA A 35 13.40 -7.82 -5.26
N ILE A 36 12.14 -7.92 -5.68
CA ILE A 36 11.02 -7.97 -4.74
C ILE A 36 10.78 -9.39 -4.21
N ALA A 37 10.67 -10.39 -5.07
CA ALA A 37 10.39 -11.76 -4.63
C ALA A 37 11.37 -12.27 -3.57
N PRO A 38 12.70 -12.02 -3.69
CA PRO A 38 13.64 -12.47 -2.66
C PRO A 38 13.37 -11.88 -1.27
N MET A 39 12.77 -10.67 -1.20
CA MET A 39 12.44 -10.04 0.08
C MET A 39 11.43 -10.85 0.89
N PHE A 40 10.65 -11.71 0.23
CA PHE A 40 9.60 -12.50 0.84
C PHE A 40 9.96 -14.00 0.97
N ALA A 41 11.23 -14.35 0.79
CA ALA A 41 11.66 -15.75 0.78
C ALA A 41 11.31 -16.50 2.08
N ASP A 42 11.42 -15.82 3.23
CA ASP A 42 11.14 -16.43 4.54
C ASP A 42 9.87 -15.85 5.19
N THR A 43 8.96 -15.30 4.38
CA THR A 43 7.80 -14.58 4.89
C THR A 43 6.65 -15.54 5.22
N ASP A 44 6.06 -15.36 6.41
CA ASP A 44 4.77 -15.94 6.73
C ASP A 44 3.68 -15.12 6.05
N PHE A 45 3.19 -15.60 4.90
CA PHE A 45 2.21 -14.86 4.10
C PHE A 45 0.86 -14.71 4.79
N SER A 46 0.51 -15.60 5.73
CA SER A 46 -0.71 -15.42 6.51
C SER A 46 -0.67 -14.10 7.28
N LYS A 47 0.44 -13.85 7.97
CA LYS A 47 0.65 -12.60 8.71
C LYS A 47 0.86 -11.42 7.78
N GLN A 48 1.59 -11.63 6.69
CA GLN A 48 1.91 -10.57 5.74
C GLN A 48 0.66 -10.03 5.06
N ARG A 49 -0.26 -10.92 4.66
CA ARG A 49 -1.53 -10.50 4.05
C ARG A 49 -2.36 -9.66 5.01
N MET A 50 -2.41 -10.04 6.28
CA MET A 50 -3.13 -9.25 7.29
C MET A 50 -2.49 -7.88 7.49
N ALA A 51 -1.15 -7.83 7.51
CA ALA A 51 -0.42 -6.58 7.66
C ALA A 51 -0.68 -5.65 6.48
N LEU A 52 -0.68 -6.16 5.26
CA LEU A 52 -0.97 -5.35 4.08
C LEU A 52 -2.41 -4.83 4.10
N ARG A 53 -3.36 -5.70 4.44
CA ARG A 53 -4.77 -5.33 4.50
C ARG A 53 -4.98 -4.15 5.45
N ARG A 54 -4.37 -4.22 6.63
CA ARG A 54 -4.41 -3.13 7.60
C ARG A 54 -3.66 -1.90 7.08
N GLY A 55 -2.51 -2.11 6.46
CA GLY A 55 -1.67 -1.03 5.94
C GLY A 55 -2.36 -0.20 4.88
N ILE A 56 -3.13 -0.80 3.99
CA ILE A 56 -3.88 -0.07 2.97
C ILE A 56 -4.95 0.80 3.62
N SER A 57 -5.68 0.27 4.61
CA SER A 57 -6.67 1.06 5.35
C SER A 57 -6.03 2.28 6.03
N VAL A 58 -4.89 2.08 6.69
CA VAL A 58 -4.14 3.16 7.34
C VAL A 58 -3.66 4.16 6.29
N ALA A 59 -3.20 3.70 5.13
CA ALA A 59 -2.72 4.57 4.06
C ALA A 59 -3.82 5.51 3.56
N ILE A 60 -5.04 5.01 3.39
CA ILE A 60 -6.17 5.84 2.97
C ILE A 60 -6.46 6.92 4.01
N LEU A 61 -6.48 6.56 5.29
CA LEU A 61 -6.70 7.51 6.38
C LEU A 61 -5.58 8.55 6.46
N HIS A 62 -4.34 8.13 6.26
CA HIS A 62 -3.20 9.03 6.24
C HIS A 62 -3.30 10.03 5.10
N ALA A 63 -3.68 9.57 3.90
CA ALA A 63 -3.88 10.45 2.74
C ALA A 63 -5.00 11.46 3.00
N ALA A 64 -6.03 11.06 3.75
CA ALA A 64 -7.13 11.96 4.14
C ALA A 64 -6.73 12.96 5.22
N GLY A 65 -5.50 12.89 5.74
CA GLY A 65 -5.03 13.82 6.76
C GLY A 65 -5.45 13.49 8.19
N SER A 66 -5.86 12.24 8.45
CA SER A 66 -6.25 11.82 9.79
C SER A 66 -5.06 11.87 10.77
N GLY A 67 -5.19 12.68 11.82
CA GLY A 67 -4.16 12.75 12.86
C GLY A 67 -3.99 11.44 13.63
N LEU A 68 -5.06 10.63 13.70
CA LEU A 68 -5.01 9.33 14.39
C LEU A 68 -4.15 8.31 13.67
N SER A 69 -4.08 8.40 12.34
CA SER A 69 -3.29 7.47 11.52
C SER A 69 -1.84 7.89 11.36
N ARG A 70 -1.51 9.15 11.65
CA ARG A 70 -0.18 9.72 11.41
C ARG A 70 0.91 8.94 12.13
N ARG A 71 0.72 8.69 13.43
CA ARG A 71 1.73 7.97 14.22
C ARG A 71 1.88 6.52 13.75
N THR A 72 0.78 5.85 13.43
CA THR A 72 0.81 4.49 12.91
C THR A 72 1.56 4.44 11.59
N THR A 73 1.30 5.40 10.69
CA THR A 73 2.00 5.48 9.40
C THR A 73 3.49 5.70 9.60
N GLU A 74 3.88 6.59 10.51
CA GLU A 74 5.29 6.85 10.81
C GLU A 74 5.99 5.62 11.39
N GLN A 75 5.30 4.86 12.25
CA GLN A 75 5.84 3.60 12.78
C GLN A 75 6.05 2.57 11.68
N MET A 76 5.11 2.45 10.75
CA MET A 76 5.24 1.58 9.59
C MET A 76 6.40 2.00 8.70
N ALA A 77 6.57 3.31 8.50
CA ALA A 77 7.68 3.85 7.72
C ALA A 77 9.02 3.51 8.37
N ASP A 78 9.11 3.60 9.68
CA ASP A 78 10.34 3.28 10.41
C ASP A 78 10.73 1.81 10.32
N VAL A 79 9.74 0.91 10.24
CA VAL A 79 9.99 -0.52 10.00
C VAL A 79 10.65 -0.72 8.64
N HIS A 80 10.29 0.08 7.65
CA HIS A 80 10.82 -0.02 6.28
C HIS A 80 11.99 0.91 6.01
N ALA A 81 12.45 1.67 7.00
CA ALA A 81 13.63 2.55 6.87
C ALA A 81 14.91 1.72 6.75
N CYS A 82 15.99 2.36 6.34
CA CYS A 82 17.25 1.66 6.04
C CYS A 82 17.81 0.86 7.24
N GLN A 83 17.51 1.28 8.46
CA GLN A 83 17.89 0.56 9.67
C GLN A 83 16.68 -0.06 10.39
N GLY A 84 15.55 -0.12 9.72
CA GLY A 84 14.37 -0.75 10.26
C GLY A 84 14.44 -2.27 10.19
N ARG A 85 13.42 -2.92 10.76
CA ARG A 85 13.35 -4.39 10.82
C ARG A 85 13.16 -5.03 9.43
N ALA A 86 12.52 -4.32 8.50
CA ALA A 86 12.26 -4.81 7.15
C ALA A 86 12.54 -3.70 6.13
N PRO A 87 13.81 -3.37 5.88
CA PRO A 87 14.14 -2.23 5.00
C PRO A 87 13.62 -2.43 3.59
N VAL A 88 13.10 -1.36 3.00
CA VAL A 88 12.61 -1.34 1.62
C VAL A 88 13.24 -0.13 0.91
N ASP A 89 14.02 -0.39 -0.13
CA ASP A 89 14.59 0.68 -0.96
C ASP A 89 13.43 1.48 -1.58
N PRO A 90 13.39 2.81 -1.40
CA PRO A 90 12.30 3.64 -1.93
C PRO A 90 12.09 3.52 -3.44
N VAL A 91 13.08 3.10 -4.20
CA VAL A 91 12.95 2.87 -5.64
C VAL A 91 11.88 1.82 -5.95
N LEU A 92 11.53 0.98 -4.98
CA LEU A 92 10.55 -0.10 -5.16
C LEU A 92 9.09 0.36 -4.92
N TYR A 93 8.86 1.52 -4.31
CA TYR A 93 7.49 1.97 -4.03
C TYR A 93 6.65 2.21 -5.27
N PRO A 94 7.18 2.73 -6.39
CA PRO A 94 6.37 2.79 -7.62
C PRO A 94 5.84 1.44 -8.08
N TYR A 95 6.62 0.38 -7.90
CA TYR A 95 6.20 -0.99 -8.25
C TYR A 95 5.07 -1.45 -7.32
N TRP A 96 5.13 -1.10 -6.04
CA TRP A 96 4.07 -1.39 -5.08
C TRP A 96 2.77 -0.70 -5.47
N ILE A 97 2.84 0.59 -5.77
CA ILE A 97 1.67 1.38 -6.19
C ILE A 97 1.07 0.79 -7.47
N ASP A 98 1.89 0.58 -8.49
CA ASP A 98 1.42 0.07 -9.78
C ASP A 98 0.79 -1.32 -9.65
N SER A 99 1.38 -2.18 -8.81
CA SER A 99 0.84 -3.52 -8.57
C SER A 99 -0.52 -3.45 -7.86
N LEU A 100 -0.65 -2.58 -6.86
CA LEU A 100 -1.90 -2.38 -6.16
C LEU A 100 -2.99 -1.86 -7.10
N LEU A 101 -2.66 -0.85 -7.91
CA LEU A 101 -3.61 -0.27 -8.84
C LEU A 101 -4.04 -1.29 -9.91
N GLN A 102 -3.13 -2.12 -10.38
CA GLN A 102 -3.47 -3.17 -11.33
C GLN A 102 -4.53 -4.11 -10.74
N VAL A 103 -4.32 -4.57 -9.51
CA VAL A 103 -5.24 -5.53 -8.88
C VAL A 103 -6.57 -4.88 -8.52
N ILE A 104 -6.56 -3.62 -8.11
CA ILE A 104 -7.80 -2.87 -7.89
C ILE A 104 -8.58 -2.78 -9.21
N GLY A 105 -7.92 -2.44 -10.30
CA GLY A 105 -8.57 -2.37 -11.61
C GLY A 105 -9.13 -3.70 -12.08
N GLU A 106 -8.49 -4.81 -11.71
CA GLU A 106 -8.98 -6.16 -12.02
C GLU A 106 -10.20 -6.56 -11.17
N THR A 107 -10.30 -6.01 -9.95
CA THR A 107 -11.22 -6.50 -8.92
C THR A 107 -12.42 -5.58 -8.70
N ASP A 108 -12.21 -4.26 -8.71
CA ASP A 108 -13.28 -3.30 -8.46
C ASP A 108 -14.03 -3.01 -9.76
N GLU A 109 -15.25 -3.56 -9.86
CA GLU A 109 -16.10 -3.40 -11.05
C GLU A 109 -16.51 -1.95 -11.30
N GLU A 110 -16.39 -1.08 -10.29
CA GLU A 110 -16.73 0.33 -10.41
C GLU A 110 -15.50 1.22 -10.62
N ALA A 111 -14.32 0.63 -10.86
CA ALA A 111 -13.10 1.38 -11.10
C ALA A 111 -13.20 2.18 -12.40
N THR A 112 -12.94 3.48 -12.29
CA THR A 112 -12.88 4.40 -13.42
C THR A 112 -11.47 4.98 -13.48
N PRO A 113 -11.04 5.55 -14.63
CA PRO A 113 -9.75 6.26 -14.68
C PRO A 113 -9.63 7.35 -13.62
N ALA A 114 -10.70 8.07 -13.32
CA ALA A 114 -10.71 9.10 -12.30
C ALA A 114 -10.49 8.50 -10.90
N LEU A 115 -11.17 7.41 -10.58
CA LEU A 115 -10.99 6.71 -9.30
C LEU A 115 -9.57 6.17 -9.17
N MET A 116 -9.02 5.58 -10.23
CA MET A 116 -7.66 5.05 -10.22
C MET A 116 -6.62 6.15 -10.04
N ALA A 117 -6.84 7.35 -10.63
CA ALA A 117 -5.95 8.49 -10.42
C ALA A 117 -5.96 8.94 -8.95
N ARG A 118 -7.11 8.89 -8.28
CA ARG A 118 -7.23 9.22 -6.86
C ARG A 118 -6.51 8.19 -5.99
N TRP A 119 -6.63 6.91 -6.32
CA TRP A 119 -5.84 5.87 -5.66
C TRP A 119 -4.34 6.14 -5.79
N HIS A 120 -3.88 6.47 -6.98
CA HIS A 120 -2.46 6.74 -7.23
C HIS A 120 -1.99 7.91 -6.35
N THR A 121 -2.75 8.99 -6.32
CA THR A 121 -2.42 10.17 -5.51
C THR A 121 -2.35 9.81 -4.02
N ALA A 122 -3.35 9.10 -3.51
CA ALA A 122 -3.42 8.75 -2.09
C ALA A 122 -2.27 7.83 -1.67
N MET A 123 -1.99 6.80 -2.47
CA MET A 123 -0.89 5.87 -2.16
C MET A 123 0.46 6.56 -2.30
N GLY A 124 0.57 7.55 -3.19
CA GLY A 124 1.76 8.39 -3.31
C GLY A 124 2.06 9.17 -2.03
N VAL A 125 1.04 9.62 -1.31
CA VAL A 125 1.22 10.35 -0.04
C VAL A 125 1.91 9.45 0.99
N VAL A 126 1.45 8.22 1.17
CA VAL A 126 2.05 7.32 2.17
C VAL A 126 3.45 6.88 1.75
N CYS A 127 3.66 6.58 0.48
CA CYS A 127 4.98 6.20 -0.01
C CYS A 127 5.98 7.35 0.08
N ASP A 128 5.52 8.59 -0.10
CA ASP A 128 6.36 9.77 0.10
C ASP A 128 6.81 9.88 1.56
N THR A 129 5.91 9.64 2.51
CA THR A 129 6.26 9.60 3.93
C THR A 129 7.31 8.53 4.20
N PHE A 130 7.14 7.34 3.65
CA PHE A 130 8.11 6.24 3.81
C PHE A 130 9.46 6.63 3.21
N THR A 131 9.46 7.24 2.03
CA THR A 131 10.68 7.66 1.35
C THR A 131 11.44 8.69 2.15
N ARG A 132 10.75 9.69 2.70
CA ARG A 132 11.38 10.73 3.51
C ARG A 132 11.98 10.19 4.81
N ARG A 133 11.39 9.15 5.38
CA ARG A 133 11.87 8.55 6.63
C ARG A 133 12.85 7.40 6.40
N TYR A 134 13.12 7.02 5.16
CA TYR A 134 14.02 5.90 4.85
C TYR A 134 15.45 6.12 5.38
N PRO A 135 16.08 7.30 5.20
CA PRO A 135 17.44 7.51 5.71
C PRO A 135 17.51 7.73 7.22
N ALA A 136 16.37 7.88 7.89
CA ALA A 136 16.33 8.06 9.34
C ALA A 136 16.73 6.75 10.02
N ALA A 137 17.79 6.78 10.72
CA ALA A 137 18.29 5.62 11.45
C ALA A 137 17.77 5.63 12.88
#